data_0511134fa25c7c4e3db51b5515b11cdd
#
_entry.id   0511134fa25c7c4e3db51b5515b11cdd
#
_cell.length_a   1.000
_cell.length_b   1.000
_cell.length_c   1.000
_cell.angle_alpha   90.00
_cell.angle_beta   90.00
_cell.angle_gamma   90.00
#
_symmetry.space_group_name_H-M   'P 1'
#
loop_
_entity.id
_entity.type
_entity.pdbx_description
1 polymer ?
#
loop_
_entity_poly.entity_id
_entity_poly.type
_entity_poly.pdbx_seq_one_letter_code
_entity_poly.pdbx_strand_id
1 'polypeptide(L)'
;MQFISKRFNESFFDGIAKETLTTLDKYGRNMTNEALEGKLDPVIGREEETRSAVRILSRRIKNNPILIGEAGVGKTAIVEGLVQRIVKEDVPDNLKGRVVFALDMTSLLAGAKYRGDFEDRLKKILEIVRDSDGKIILFIDEIHNIMGTGSSSGAMDTANILKPMLARGEILTCLLYTSPSPRDRQK
;
A
#
# COMPACT_ATOMS: atom_id res chain seq x y z
N MET A 1 -26.97 -3.25 16.35
CA MET A 1 -26.03 -3.23 15.21
C MET A 1 -24.65 -2.65 15.53
N GLN A 2 -24.52 -1.60 16.34
CA GLN A 2 -23.20 -0.99 16.69
C GLN A 2 -22.22 -1.91 17.47
N PHE A 3 -22.71 -2.84 18.30
CA PHE A 3 -21.84 -3.73 19.09
C PHE A 3 -21.14 -4.83 18.26
N ILE A 4 -21.77 -5.30 17.19
CA ILE A 4 -21.19 -6.33 16.29
C ILE A 4 -20.11 -5.67 15.42
N SER A 5 -20.35 -4.47 14.94
CA SER A 5 -19.39 -3.68 14.16
C SER A 5 -18.08 -3.41 14.95
N LYS A 6 -18.19 -3.04 16.23
CA LYS A 6 -17.01 -2.72 17.06
C LYS A 6 -16.14 -3.94 17.35
N ARG A 7 -16.73 -5.11 17.64
CA ARG A 7 -15.97 -6.38 17.82
C ARG A 7 -15.33 -6.86 16.55
N PHE A 8 -15.98 -6.71 15.41
CA PHE A 8 -15.44 -7.10 14.11
C PHE A 8 -14.26 -6.21 13.72
N ASN A 9 -14.34 -4.91 14.01
CA ASN A 9 -13.24 -3.97 13.81
C ASN A 9 -12.02 -4.32 14.68
N GLU A 10 -12.22 -4.68 15.95
CA GLU A 10 -11.13 -5.05 16.85
C GLU A 10 -10.39 -6.31 16.36
N SER A 11 -11.10 -7.31 15.84
CA SER A 11 -10.49 -8.58 15.38
C SER A 11 -9.57 -8.42 14.17
N PHE A 12 -9.80 -7.43 13.31
CA PHE A 12 -8.93 -7.15 12.16
C PHE A 12 -7.52 -6.69 12.57
N PHE A 13 -7.42 -6.01 13.70
CA PHE A 13 -6.16 -5.46 14.19
C PHE A 13 -5.50 -6.33 15.26
N ASP A 14 -6.09 -7.50 15.56
CA ASP A 14 -5.53 -8.45 16.51
C ASP A 14 -4.14 -8.90 16.08
N GLY A 15 -3.18 -8.78 17.01
CA GLY A 15 -1.78 -9.14 16.78
C GLY A 15 -0.95 -8.08 16.05
N ILE A 16 -1.51 -6.86 15.85
CA ILE A 16 -0.73 -5.69 15.45
C ILE A 16 -0.62 -4.78 16.68
N ALA A 17 0.60 -4.44 17.07
CA ALA A 17 0.83 -3.56 18.21
C ALA A 17 0.22 -2.17 17.97
N LYS A 18 -0.37 -1.59 19.01
CA LYS A 18 -1.02 -0.28 18.94
C LYS A 18 -0.06 0.84 18.51
N GLU A 19 1.19 0.75 18.97
CA GLU A 19 2.26 1.66 18.57
C GLU A 19 2.60 1.57 17.08
N THR A 20 2.49 0.37 16.49
CA THR A 20 2.67 0.12 15.06
C THR A 20 1.64 0.91 14.26
N LEU A 21 0.35 0.76 14.59
CA LEU A 21 -0.73 1.48 13.93
C LEU A 21 -0.58 2.99 14.10
N THR A 22 -0.30 3.46 15.31
CA THR A 22 -0.08 4.89 15.59
C THR A 22 1.10 5.47 14.80
N THR A 23 2.14 4.68 14.58
CA THR A 23 3.31 5.12 13.80
C THR A 23 2.96 5.19 12.31
N LEU A 24 2.24 4.20 11.79
CA LEU A 24 1.80 4.19 10.39
C LEU A 24 0.80 5.33 10.10
N ASP A 25 -0.12 5.62 11.02
CA ASP A 25 -1.12 6.69 10.88
C ASP A 25 -0.50 8.08 10.72
N LYS A 26 0.76 8.28 11.15
CA LYS A 26 1.49 9.54 10.94
C LYS A 26 1.92 9.75 9.49
N TYR A 27 2.08 8.65 8.74
CA TYR A 27 2.66 8.67 7.40
C TYR A 27 1.74 8.10 6.32
N GLY A 28 0.47 7.91 6.65
CA GLY A 28 -0.48 7.40 5.69
C GLY A 28 -1.87 7.21 6.27
N ARG A 29 -2.69 6.40 5.61
CA ARG A 29 -4.07 6.14 6.04
C ARG A 29 -4.37 4.64 6.07
N ASN A 30 -5.14 4.23 7.04
CA ASN A 30 -5.59 2.86 7.20
C ASN A 30 -6.82 2.60 6.33
N MET A 31 -6.61 2.07 5.13
CA MET A 31 -7.69 1.80 4.17
C MET A 31 -8.65 0.71 4.66
N THR A 32 -8.16 -0.25 5.43
CA THR A 32 -9.01 -1.28 6.03
C THR A 32 -10.00 -0.67 7.03
N ASN A 33 -9.54 0.25 7.86
CA ASN A 33 -10.42 0.97 8.78
C ASN A 33 -11.46 1.81 8.03
N GLU A 34 -11.04 2.51 6.98
CA GLU A 34 -11.95 3.28 6.11
C GLU A 34 -13.03 2.39 5.48
N ALA A 35 -12.66 1.18 5.02
CA ALA A 35 -13.62 0.21 4.48
C ALA A 35 -14.60 -0.30 5.54
N LEU A 36 -14.11 -0.60 6.75
CA LEU A 36 -14.93 -1.04 7.88
C LEU A 36 -15.93 0.04 8.33
N GLU A 37 -15.54 1.30 8.22
CA GLU A 37 -16.39 2.46 8.50
C GLU A 37 -17.32 2.84 7.34
N GLY A 38 -17.23 2.15 6.20
CA GLY A 38 -18.04 2.42 5.01
C GLY A 38 -17.67 3.72 4.30
N LYS A 39 -16.45 4.19 4.45
CA LYS A 39 -15.96 5.45 3.84
C LYS A 39 -15.42 5.26 2.42
N LEU A 40 -15.21 4.01 1.98
CA LEU A 40 -14.75 3.74 0.62
C LEU A 40 -15.95 3.63 -0.32
N ASP A 41 -15.84 4.24 -1.48
CA ASP A 41 -16.86 4.15 -2.52
C ASP A 41 -16.95 2.74 -3.12
N PRO A 42 -18.14 2.31 -3.57
CA PRO A 42 -18.31 1.06 -4.29
C PRO A 42 -17.49 1.07 -5.58
N VAL A 43 -16.71 0.03 -5.80
CA VAL A 43 -15.90 -0.12 -7.01
C VAL A 43 -16.69 -0.88 -8.06
N ILE A 44 -16.85 -0.27 -9.23
CA ILE A 44 -17.62 -0.83 -10.36
C ILE A 44 -16.71 -0.97 -11.57
N GLY A 45 -16.77 -2.12 -12.26
CA GLY A 45 -16.08 -2.34 -13.52
C GLY A 45 -14.58 -2.57 -13.40
N ARG A 46 -14.09 -2.99 -12.22
CA ARG A 46 -12.68 -3.30 -11.94
C ARG A 46 -12.48 -4.68 -11.30
N GLU A 47 -13.43 -5.57 -11.48
CA GLU A 47 -13.45 -6.88 -10.84
C GLU A 47 -12.28 -7.76 -11.29
N GLU A 48 -11.91 -7.70 -12.58
CA GLU A 48 -10.83 -8.52 -13.13
C GLU A 48 -9.45 -8.06 -12.65
N GLU A 49 -9.22 -6.75 -12.66
CA GLU A 49 -7.95 -6.18 -12.18
C GLU A 49 -7.80 -6.40 -10.68
N THR A 50 -8.87 -6.21 -9.90
CA THR A 50 -8.88 -6.49 -8.46
C THR A 50 -8.60 -7.96 -8.19
N ARG A 51 -9.24 -8.88 -8.93
CA ARG A 51 -9.01 -10.33 -8.82
C ARG A 51 -7.57 -10.70 -9.18
N SER A 52 -7.00 -10.04 -10.18
CA SER A 52 -5.60 -10.24 -10.56
C SER A 52 -4.63 -9.77 -9.48
N ALA A 53 -4.90 -8.63 -8.83
CA ALA A 53 -4.12 -8.14 -7.69
C ALA A 53 -4.18 -9.11 -6.51
N VAL A 54 -5.37 -9.61 -6.16
CA VAL A 54 -5.58 -10.64 -5.12
C VAL A 54 -4.77 -11.89 -5.43
N ARG A 55 -4.81 -12.37 -6.68
CA ARG A 55 -4.08 -13.57 -7.11
C ARG A 55 -2.57 -13.40 -6.98
N ILE A 56 -2.04 -12.22 -7.31
CA ILE A 56 -0.60 -11.92 -7.19
C ILE A 56 -0.21 -11.86 -5.71
N LEU A 57 -0.94 -11.13 -4.88
CA LEU A 57 -0.68 -11.01 -3.45
C LEU A 57 -0.73 -12.36 -2.72
N SER A 58 -1.51 -13.31 -3.23
CA SER A 58 -1.64 -14.66 -2.67
C SER A 58 -0.47 -15.60 -2.99
N ARG A 59 0.48 -15.19 -3.82
CA ARG A 59 1.64 -16.01 -4.19
C ARG A 59 2.64 -16.08 -3.03
N ARG A 60 3.43 -17.13 -2.99
CA ARG A 60 4.55 -17.27 -2.04
C ARG A 60 5.74 -16.38 -2.39
N ILE A 61 5.99 -16.19 -3.68
CA ILE A 61 7.07 -15.37 -4.24
C ILE A 61 6.51 -14.51 -5.37
N LYS A 62 7.16 -13.38 -5.65
CA LYS A 62 6.70 -12.39 -6.64
C LYS A 62 5.25 -11.96 -6.36
N ASN A 63 4.98 -11.66 -5.10
CA ASN A 63 3.67 -11.39 -4.53
C ASN A 63 3.34 -9.89 -4.44
N ASN A 64 4.12 -9.04 -5.09
CA ASN A 64 3.92 -7.60 -5.08
C ASN A 64 3.37 -7.14 -6.43
N PRO A 65 2.05 -6.91 -6.57
CA PRO A 65 1.46 -6.38 -7.80
C PRO A 65 1.89 -4.94 -8.05
N ILE A 66 2.11 -4.62 -9.32
CA ILE A 66 2.32 -3.25 -9.79
C ILE A 66 1.21 -2.93 -10.76
N LEU A 67 0.41 -1.92 -10.45
CA LEU A 67 -0.64 -1.41 -11.33
C LEU A 67 -0.07 -0.27 -12.17
N ILE A 68 -0.04 -0.45 -13.48
CA ILE A 68 0.51 0.51 -14.43
C ILE A 68 -0.64 1.09 -15.26
N GLY A 69 -0.65 2.39 -15.44
CA GLY A 69 -1.64 3.07 -16.27
C GLY A 69 -1.49 4.58 -16.23
N GLU A 70 -2.19 5.26 -17.11
CA GLU A 70 -2.22 6.73 -17.15
C GLU A 70 -2.87 7.32 -15.88
N ALA A 71 -2.66 8.62 -15.67
CA ALA A 71 -3.34 9.32 -14.58
C ALA A 71 -4.87 9.27 -14.78
N GLY A 72 -5.61 9.11 -13.69
CA GLY A 72 -7.08 9.15 -13.72
C GLY A 72 -7.79 7.89 -14.24
N VAL A 73 -7.06 6.83 -14.64
CA VAL A 73 -7.70 5.59 -15.14
C VAL A 73 -8.30 4.70 -14.04
N GLY A 74 -8.29 5.13 -12.78
CA GLY A 74 -8.91 4.41 -11.67
C GLY A 74 -8.03 3.35 -11.03
N LYS A 75 -6.70 3.51 -11.05
CA LYS A 75 -5.78 2.57 -10.37
C LYS A 75 -6.07 2.44 -8.86
N THR A 76 -6.34 3.56 -8.20
CA THR A 76 -6.68 3.59 -6.77
C THR A 76 -7.96 2.82 -6.47
N ALA A 77 -8.96 2.90 -7.36
CA ALA A 77 -10.21 2.14 -7.23
C ALA A 77 -9.96 0.61 -7.20
N ILE A 78 -8.95 0.11 -7.92
CA ILE A 78 -8.58 -1.31 -7.87
C ILE A 78 -8.11 -1.70 -6.45
N VAL A 79 -7.34 -0.83 -5.80
CA VAL A 79 -6.88 -1.06 -4.42
C VAL A 79 -8.04 -0.95 -3.43
N GLU A 80 -8.94 0.00 -3.60
CA GLU A 80 -10.16 0.11 -2.79
C GLU A 80 -11.04 -1.15 -2.93
N GLY A 81 -11.18 -1.66 -4.14
CA GLY A 81 -11.85 -2.94 -4.40
C GLY A 81 -11.16 -4.12 -3.71
N LEU A 82 -9.83 -4.17 -3.72
CA LEU A 82 -9.05 -5.17 -2.98
C LEU A 82 -9.34 -5.10 -1.47
N VAL A 83 -9.30 -3.90 -0.89
CA VAL A 83 -9.57 -3.68 0.55
C VAL A 83 -10.97 -4.13 0.92
N GLN A 84 -11.98 -3.75 0.11
CA GLN A 84 -13.37 -4.15 0.34
C GLN A 84 -13.55 -5.67 0.30
N ARG A 85 -12.82 -6.38 -0.59
CA ARG A 85 -12.85 -7.85 -0.64
C ARG A 85 -12.18 -8.48 0.57
N ILE A 86 -11.05 -7.93 1.04
CA ILE A 86 -10.39 -8.40 2.26
C ILE A 86 -11.34 -8.26 3.45
N VAL A 87 -11.97 -7.10 3.61
CA VAL A 87 -12.93 -6.84 4.69
C VAL A 87 -14.15 -7.77 4.64
N LYS A 88 -14.63 -8.10 3.44
CA LYS A 88 -15.72 -9.07 3.22
C LYS A 88 -15.28 -10.52 3.27
N GLU A 89 -13.99 -10.78 3.52
CA GLU A 89 -13.38 -12.12 3.47
C GLU A 89 -13.52 -12.84 2.11
N ASP A 90 -13.81 -12.09 1.04
CA ASP A 90 -13.89 -12.57 -0.35
C ASP A 90 -12.51 -12.63 -1.00
N VAL A 91 -11.58 -13.28 -0.31
CA VAL A 91 -10.18 -13.48 -0.70
C VAL A 91 -9.68 -14.83 -0.23
N PRO A 92 -8.59 -15.37 -0.79
CA PRO A 92 -7.95 -16.58 -0.27
C PRO A 92 -7.55 -16.46 1.20
N ASP A 93 -7.50 -17.58 1.92
CA ASP A 93 -7.28 -17.61 3.38
C ASP A 93 -6.02 -16.88 3.83
N ASN A 94 -4.96 -16.93 3.02
CA ASN A 94 -3.71 -16.23 3.31
C ASN A 94 -3.79 -14.71 3.23
N LEU A 95 -4.87 -14.14 2.73
CA LEU A 95 -5.13 -12.70 2.68
C LEU A 95 -6.23 -12.25 3.65
N LYS A 96 -6.98 -13.17 4.25
CA LYS A 96 -7.99 -12.83 5.25
C LYS A 96 -7.36 -12.19 6.48
N GLY A 97 -8.03 -11.19 7.04
CA GLY A 97 -7.55 -10.49 8.24
C GLY A 97 -6.29 -9.64 8.03
N ARG A 98 -5.86 -9.42 6.77
CA ARG A 98 -4.77 -8.50 6.46
C ARG A 98 -5.26 -7.06 6.50
N VAL A 99 -4.39 -6.17 6.96
CA VAL A 99 -4.65 -4.73 7.00
C VAL A 99 -3.94 -4.07 5.83
N VAL A 100 -4.66 -3.26 5.07
CA VAL A 100 -4.10 -2.48 3.96
C VAL A 100 -3.86 -1.05 4.43
N PHE A 101 -2.64 -0.60 4.30
CA PHE A 101 -2.21 0.73 4.71
C PHE A 101 -1.66 1.50 3.51
N ALA A 102 -2.26 2.66 3.20
CA ALA A 102 -1.79 3.53 2.12
C ALA A 102 -0.73 4.49 2.65
N LEU A 103 0.48 4.39 2.12
CA LEU A 103 1.58 5.27 2.45
C LEU A 103 1.43 6.61 1.73
N ASP A 104 1.50 7.70 2.47
CA ASP A 104 1.51 9.06 1.93
C ASP A 104 2.95 9.58 1.87
N MET A 105 3.47 9.67 0.66
CA MET A 105 4.82 10.15 0.41
C MET A 105 5.00 11.62 0.79
N THR A 106 3.93 12.42 0.69
CA THR A 106 3.97 13.84 1.09
C THR A 106 4.18 13.96 2.59
N SER A 107 3.49 13.15 3.38
CA SER A 107 3.66 13.10 4.84
C SER A 107 5.06 12.62 5.24
N LEU A 108 5.67 11.72 4.48
CA LEU A 108 7.05 11.29 4.71
C LEU A 108 8.07 12.39 4.47
N LEU A 109 7.83 13.23 3.47
CA LEU A 109 8.68 14.36 3.13
C LEU A 109 8.46 15.57 4.04
N ALA A 110 7.27 15.72 4.60
CA ALA A 110 6.90 16.87 5.43
C ALA A 110 7.82 16.98 6.65
N GLY A 111 8.46 18.15 6.80
CA GLY A 111 9.37 18.44 7.90
C GLY A 111 10.71 17.68 7.86
N ALA A 112 11.02 16.95 6.79
CA ALA A 112 12.34 16.42 6.57
C ALA A 112 13.28 17.56 6.14
N LYS A 113 14.23 17.90 6.99
CA LYS A 113 15.22 18.97 6.70
C LYS A 113 16.31 18.47 5.78
N TYR A 114 16.63 17.21 5.89
CA TYR A 114 17.65 16.52 5.14
C TYR A 114 17.06 15.28 4.47
N ARG A 115 17.67 14.88 3.39
CA ARG A 115 17.28 13.69 2.65
C ARG A 115 17.34 12.42 3.50
N GLY A 116 18.34 12.29 4.36
CA GLY A 116 18.45 11.17 5.29
C GLY A 116 17.23 10.99 6.20
N ASP A 117 16.59 12.08 6.60
CA ASP A 117 15.39 12.03 7.44
C ASP A 117 14.24 11.26 6.75
N PHE A 118 14.06 11.48 5.44
CA PHE A 118 13.06 10.76 4.65
C PHE A 118 13.40 9.27 4.53
N GLU A 119 14.66 8.96 4.22
CA GLU A 119 15.11 7.58 4.07
C GLU A 119 14.99 6.79 5.38
N ASP A 120 15.33 7.40 6.51
CA ASP A 120 15.19 6.79 7.83
C ASP A 120 13.73 6.55 8.21
N ARG A 121 12.83 7.48 7.89
CA ARG A 121 11.39 7.30 8.08
C ARG A 121 10.85 6.15 7.24
N LEU A 122 11.22 6.11 5.95
CA LEU A 122 10.80 5.04 5.06
C LEU A 122 11.32 3.68 5.53
N LYS A 123 12.61 3.58 5.89
CA LYS A 123 13.18 2.34 6.46
C LYS A 123 12.41 1.87 7.67
N LYS A 124 12.13 2.78 8.62
CA LYS A 124 11.36 2.45 9.82
C LYS A 124 9.97 1.90 9.50
N ILE A 125 9.26 2.49 8.54
CA ILE A 125 7.95 1.99 8.12
C ILE A 125 8.07 0.60 7.50
N LEU A 126 9.04 0.39 6.62
CA LEU A 126 9.26 -0.89 5.97
C LEU A 126 9.64 -2.00 6.97
N GLU A 127 10.44 -1.67 7.98
CA GLU A 127 10.77 -2.58 9.08
C GLU A 127 9.53 -2.95 9.89
N ILE A 128 8.69 -1.99 10.23
CA ILE A 128 7.41 -2.21 10.92
C ILE A 128 6.50 -3.15 10.10
N VAL A 129 6.40 -2.91 8.78
CA VAL A 129 5.59 -3.76 7.89
C VAL A 129 6.18 -5.16 7.78
N ARG A 130 7.50 -5.30 7.65
CA ARG A 130 8.19 -6.60 7.65
C ARG A 130 7.93 -7.36 8.96
N ASP A 131 8.10 -6.69 10.10
CA ASP A 131 7.97 -7.30 11.42
C ASP A 131 6.51 -7.66 11.78
N SER A 132 5.54 -7.18 10.98
CA SER A 132 4.14 -7.62 11.07
C SER A 132 3.89 -9.02 10.50
N ASP A 133 4.91 -9.69 9.98
CA ASP A 133 4.81 -11.03 9.38
C ASP A 133 3.70 -11.14 8.32
N GLY A 134 3.68 -10.13 7.45
CA GLY A 134 2.72 -10.03 6.35
C GLY A 134 1.29 -9.65 6.76
N LYS A 135 1.02 -9.33 8.02
CA LYS A 135 -0.30 -8.83 8.43
C LYS A 135 -0.66 -7.50 7.78
N ILE A 136 0.34 -6.70 7.43
CA ILE A 136 0.16 -5.41 6.79
C ILE A 136 0.54 -5.49 5.32
N ILE A 137 -0.36 -5.07 4.45
CA ILE A 137 -0.12 -4.85 3.02
C ILE A 137 0.08 -3.36 2.83
N LEU A 138 1.25 -2.97 2.35
CA LEU A 138 1.57 -1.57 2.12
C LEU A 138 1.18 -1.17 0.70
N PHE A 139 0.29 -0.21 0.57
CA PHE A 139 -0.06 0.42 -0.69
C PHE A 139 0.78 1.68 -0.89
N ILE A 140 1.48 1.78 -2.02
CA ILE A 140 2.31 2.94 -2.35
C ILE A 140 1.83 3.50 -3.67
N ASP A 141 1.25 4.69 -3.62
CA ASP A 141 0.84 5.42 -4.82
C ASP A 141 2.01 6.19 -5.42
N GLU A 142 1.96 6.37 -6.74
CA GLU A 142 2.93 7.18 -7.49
C GLU A 142 4.40 6.85 -7.18
N ILE A 143 4.73 5.57 -7.13
CA ILE A 143 6.09 5.12 -6.82
C ILE A 143 7.16 5.76 -7.75
N HIS A 144 6.75 6.23 -8.93
CA HIS A 144 7.63 6.91 -9.87
C HIS A 144 8.14 8.26 -9.32
N ASN A 145 7.39 8.93 -8.46
CA ASN A 145 7.83 10.16 -7.80
C ASN A 145 9.02 9.91 -6.87
N ILE A 146 9.15 8.68 -6.37
CA ILE A 146 10.26 8.26 -5.54
C ILE A 146 11.43 7.74 -6.38
N MET A 147 11.10 7.12 -7.52
CA MET A 147 12.06 6.39 -8.35
C MET A 147 12.60 7.21 -9.54
N GLY A 148 11.95 8.32 -9.90
CA GLY A 148 12.12 8.94 -11.21
C GLY A 148 12.25 10.45 -11.30
N THR A 149 12.28 11.21 -10.23
CA THR A 149 12.61 12.64 -10.32
C THR A 149 14.10 12.80 -10.61
N GLY A 150 14.38 12.63 -11.89
CA GLY A 150 15.70 12.63 -12.46
C GLY A 150 16.55 13.84 -12.05
N SER A 151 17.76 13.62 -11.98
CA SER A 151 18.95 14.32 -11.61
C SER A 151 19.42 14.03 -10.20
N SER A 152 20.40 13.16 -10.14
CA SER A 152 21.26 12.84 -9.00
C SER A 152 20.68 12.00 -7.85
N SER A 153 21.36 10.95 -7.57
CA SER A 153 21.46 10.13 -6.32
C SER A 153 20.17 9.75 -5.54
N GLY A 154 19.13 10.59 -5.47
CA GLY A 154 17.94 10.39 -4.62
C GLY A 154 16.98 9.29 -4.98
N ALA A 155 16.62 9.18 -6.22
CA ALA A 155 15.78 8.11 -6.73
C ALA A 155 16.45 6.73 -6.60
N MET A 156 17.78 6.69 -6.72
CA MET A 156 18.56 5.45 -6.58
C MET A 156 18.54 4.91 -5.16
N ASP A 157 18.55 5.76 -4.14
CA ASP A 157 18.65 5.30 -2.75
C ASP A 157 17.33 4.72 -2.25
N THR A 158 16.19 5.33 -2.59
CA THR A 158 14.86 4.77 -2.25
C THR A 158 14.63 3.43 -2.94
N ALA A 159 15.00 3.32 -4.22
CA ALA A 159 14.94 2.05 -4.93
C ALA A 159 15.85 0.99 -4.29
N ASN A 160 17.02 1.37 -3.81
CA ASN A 160 17.95 0.48 -3.13
C ASN A 160 17.44 -0.01 -1.77
N ILE A 161 16.59 0.77 -1.10
CA ILE A 161 15.93 0.38 0.14
C ILE A 161 14.78 -0.62 -0.16
N LEU A 162 13.95 -0.32 -1.14
CA LEU A 162 12.75 -1.12 -1.46
C LEU A 162 13.06 -2.44 -2.17
N LYS A 163 13.94 -2.42 -3.17
CA LYS A 163 14.23 -3.59 -4.02
C LYS A 163 14.59 -4.86 -3.26
N PRO A 164 15.50 -4.84 -2.25
CA PRO A 164 15.86 -6.05 -1.53
C PRO A 164 14.68 -6.67 -0.78
N MET A 165 13.84 -5.85 -0.15
CA MET A 165 12.70 -6.31 0.64
C MET A 165 11.59 -6.87 -0.25
N LEU A 166 11.33 -6.22 -1.40
CA LEU A 166 10.38 -6.70 -2.40
C LEU A 166 10.84 -8.00 -3.06
N ALA A 167 12.13 -8.09 -3.41
CA ALA A 167 12.69 -9.26 -4.06
C ALA A 167 12.67 -10.50 -3.18
N ARG A 168 12.88 -10.34 -1.88
CA ARG A 168 12.84 -11.43 -0.89
C ARG A 168 11.44 -11.78 -0.42
N GLY A 169 10.43 -10.99 -0.80
CA GLY A 169 9.05 -11.18 -0.32
C GLY A 169 8.88 -10.93 1.17
N GLU A 170 9.78 -10.14 1.77
CA GLU A 170 9.74 -9.79 3.19
C GLU A 170 8.56 -8.88 3.54
N ILE A 171 8.06 -8.13 2.56
CA ILE A 171 6.90 -7.26 2.68
C ILE A 171 5.90 -7.52 1.56
N LEU A 172 4.62 -7.35 1.86
CA LEU A 172 3.55 -7.34 0.88
C LEU A 172 3.24 -5.90 0.50
N THR A 173 3.33 -5.60 -0.79
CA THR A 173 3.04 -4.26 -1.30
C THR A 173 2.14 -4.31 -2.52
N CYS A 174 1.35 -3.26 -2.71
CA CYS A 174 0.69 -2.96 -3.98
C CYS A 174 1.18 -1.59 -4.45
N LEU A 175 1.81 -1.55 -5.60
CA LEU A 175 2.47 -0.35 -6.12
C LEU A 175 1.66 0.21 -7.28
N LEU A 176 1.50 1.54 -7.31
CA LEU A 176 0.96 2.23 -8.47
C LEU A 176 2.08 2.97 -9.22
N TYR A 177 2.08 2.80 -10.51
CA TYR A 177 2.95 3.51 -11.42
C TYR A 177 2.11 4.25 -12.46
N THR A 178 2.25 5.57 -12.52
CA THR A 178 1.60 6.37 -13.54
C THR A 178 2.55 6.50 -14.72
N SER A 179 2.17 5.92 -15.87
CA SER A 179 2.93 6.09 -17.10
C SER A 179 2.64 7.47 -17.70
N PRO A 180 3.64 8.15 -18.27
CA PRO A 180 3.41 9.40 -19.00
C PRO A 180 2.47 9.14 -20.17
N SER A 181 1.53 10.06 -20.38
CA SER A 181 0.63 10.04 -21.53
C SER A 181 1.43 10.06 -22.85
N PRO A 182 0.93 9.45 -23.94
CA PRO A 182 1.53 9.60 -25.26
C PRO A 182 1.75 11.06 -25.68
N ARG A 183 0.92 11.99 -25.17
CA ARG A 183 1.07 13.44 -25.39
C ARG A 183 2.27 14.06 -24.67
N ASP A 184 2.68 13.50 -23.55
CA ASP A 184 3.81 14.01 -22.75
C ASP A 184 5.15 13.52 -23.30
N ARG A 185 5.15 12.53 -24.19
CA ARG A 185 6.34 11.99 -24.86
C ARG A 185 6.76 12.79 -26.11
N GLN A 186 5.98 13.81 -26.49
CA GLN A 186 6.24 14.63 -27.68
C GLN A 186 6.82 16.01 -27.35
N LYS A 187 7.18 16.25 -26.11
CA LYS A 187 7.94 17.42 -25.65
C LYS A 187 9.31 16.97 -25.18
#